data_ed2b45968fd2d72a5d39304ad5b56cd2
#
_entry.id   ed2b45968fd2d72a5d39304ad5b56cd2
#
_cell.length_a   1.000
_cell.length_b   1.000
_cell.length_c   1.000
_cell.angle_alpha   90.00
_cell.angle_beta   90.00
_cell.angle_gamma   90.00
#
_symmetry.space_group_name_H-M   'P 1'
#
loop_
_entity.id
_entity.type
_entity.pdbx_description
1 polymer ?
#
loop_
_entity_poly.entity_id
_entity_poly.type
_entity_poly.pdbx_seq_one_letter_code
_entity_poly.pdbx_strand_id
1 'polypeptide(L)'
;GEDPCYVATDGKKVLTANYSGGTMSVFPIRYDGSLESVDTLFQGTASGPDPDRQATPHIHCTLFSPDGNYIFATDFSADRILRYAVHSKEELPRPLAETVNIQPGSGPRHLIFSKDGKYAYLINELSGKVIAFTYSDGRLNEIQTIVADTIQARGSADIHLSPDGKYLYASNRLKEDGIAIFEVNPEKGTLAKVGYQLTGLHPRHFNITPNGKFLLVACRDSNMIQVFERDTVSGL
;
A
#
# COMPACT_ATOMS: atom_id res chain seq x y z
N GLY A 1 -10.92 -14.84 -4.48
CA GLY A 1 -11.46 -13.79 -5.35
C GLY A 1 -10.71 -13.71 -6.67
N GLU A 2 -11.18 -12.85 -7.54
CA GLU A 2 -10.58 -12.65 -8.87
C GLU A 2 -9.40 -11.67 -8.79
N ASP A 3 -8.30 -11.99 -9.50
CA ASP A 3 -7.08 -11.21 -9.59
C ASP A 3 -6.49 -10.81 -8.21
N PRO A 4 -6.05 -11.79 -7.39
CA PRO A 4 -5.40 -11.45 -6.13
C PRO A 4 -4.12 -10.65 -6.40
N CYS A 5 -4.03 -9.44 -5.84
CA CYS A 5 -2.97 -8.48 -6.13
C CYS A 5 -2.13 -8.08 -4.91
N TYR A 6 -2.55 -8.47 -3.71
CA TYR A 6 -1.81 -8.22 -2.47
C TYR A 6 -2.03 -9.35 -1.48
N VAL A 7 -1.00 -9.69 -0.71
CA VAL A 7 -1.05 -10.69 0.36
C VAL A 7 -0.34 -10.15 1.60
N ALA A 8 -0.94 -10.41 2.77
CA ALA A 8 -0.34 -10.10 4.07
C ALA A 8 -0.60 -11.23 5.07
N THR A 9 0.24 -11.34 6.09
CA THR A 9 0.08 -12.34 7.14
C THR A 9 0.55 -11.81 8.49
N ASP A 10 -0.10 -12.25 9.55
CA ASP A 10 0.32 -12.12 10.95
C ASP A 10 0.90 -13.42 11.53
N GLY A 11 1.12 -14.42 10.68
CA GLY A 11 1.55 -15.78 11.09
C GLY A 11 0.41 -16.68 11.55
N LYS A 12 -0.82 -16.20 11.66
CA LYS A 12 -2.03 -16.95 12.04
C LYS A 12 -3.10 -16.92 10.95
N LYS A 13 -3.14 -15.84 10.22
CA LYS A 13 -4.06 -15.62 9.10
C LYS A 13 -3.31 -15.08 7.91
N VAL A 14 -3.78 -15.40 6.72
CA VAL A 14 -3.38 -14.77 5.46
C VAL A 14 -4.55 -13.94 4.96
N LEU A 15 -4.25 -12.72 4.56
CA LEU A 15 -5.17 -11.80 3.91
C LEU A 15 -4.82 -11.72 2.43
N THR A 16 -5.81 -11.65 1.56
CA THR A 16 -5.60 -11.32 0.14
C THR A 16 -6.54 -10.21 -0.29
N ALA A 17 -6.00 -9.22 -0.98
CA ALA A 17 -6.81 -8.26 -1.72
C ALA A 17 -7.02 -8.79 -3.14
N ASN A 18 -8.27 -8.84 -3.61
CA ASN A 18 -8.65 -9.36 -4.91
C ASN A 18 -9.19 -8.19 -5.76
N TYR A 19 -8.38 -7.75 -6.72
CA TYR A 19 -8.64 -6.50 -7.44
C TYR A 19 -9.93 -6.57 -8.27
N SER A 20 -10.01 -7.47 -9.24
CA SER A 20 -11.18 -7.58 -10.12
C SER A 20 -12.40 -8.12 -9.40
N GLY A 21 -12.22 -8.97 -8.39
CA GLY A 21 -13.30 -9.43 -7.54
C GLY A 21 -13.84 -8.38 -6.57
N GLY A 22 -13.13 -7.26 -6.37
CA GLY A 22 -13.49 -6.21 -5.44
C GLY A 22 -13.60 -6.68 -3.99
N THR A 23 -12.81 -7.68 -3.58
CA THR A 23 -12.98 -8.37 -2.30
C THR A 23 -11.67 -8.45 -1.50
N MET A 24 -11.79 -8.66 -0.20
CA MET A 24 -10.72 -9.11 0.66
C MET A 24 -11.07 -10.50 1.20
N SER A 25 -10.15 -11.46 1.08
CA SER A 25 -10.32 -12.81 1.65
C SER A 25 -9.41 -13.03 2.85
N VAL A 26 -9.90 -13.78 3.83
CA VAL A 26 -9.17 -14.16 5.05
C VAL A 26 -9.06 -15.68 5.10
N PHE A 27 -7.85 -16.19 5.31
CA PHE A 27 -7.55 -17.62 5.41
C PHE A 27 -6.84 -17.90 6.74
N PRO A 28 -7.37 -18.73 7.62
CA PRO A 28 -6.62 -19.21 8.77
C PRO A 28 -5.43 -20.08 8.35
N ILE A 29 -4.36 -20.04 9.13
CA ILE A 29 -3.17 -20.88 8.97
C ILE A 29 -3.24 -22.03 10.00
N ARG A 30 -3.13 -23.28 9.52
CA ARG A 30 -3.04 -24.46 10.38
C ARG A 30 -1.68 -24.55 11.06
N TYR A 31 -1.61 -25.43 12.06
CA TYR A 31 -0.37 -25.70 12.79
C TYR A 31 0.79 -26.17 11.88
N ASP A 32 0.49 -26.87 10.81
CA ASP A 32 1.48 -27.34 9.82
C ASP A 32 1.88 -26.28 8.78
N GLY A 33 1.34 -25.07 8.89
CA GLY A 33 1.60 -23.94 7.97
C GLY A 33 0.71 -23.94 6.73
N SER A 34 -0.14 -24.93 6.52
CA SER A 34 -1.10 -24.95 5.41
C SER A 34 -2.26 -23.97 5.65
N LEU A 35 -2.89 -23.51 4.57
CA LEU A 35 -4.08 -22.66 4.67
C LEU A 35 -5.34 -23.49 4.83
N GLU A 36 -6.26 -23.00 5.63
CA GLU A 36 -7.64 -23.50 5.64
C GLU A 36 -8.42 -22.96 4.43
N SER A 37 -9.65 -23.43 4.27
CA SER A 37 -10.57 -22.81 3.31
C SER A 37 -10.81 -21.34 3.69
N VAL A 38 -11.21 -20.52 2.69
CA VAL A 38 -11.55 -19.14 2.95
C VAL A 38 -12.63 -19.02 4.04
N ASP A 39 -12.30 -18.27 5.08
CA ASP A 39 -13.16 -18.10 6.24
C ASP A 39 -14.12 -16.93 6.01
N THR A 40 -13.59 -15.80 5.53
CA THR A 40 -14.38 -14.59 5.31
C THR A 40 -14.01 -13.93 3.99
N LEU A 41 -15.04 -13.44 3.33
CA LEU A 41 -14.95 -12.63 2.13
C LEU A 41 -15.64 -11.28 2.39
N PHE A 42 -14.88 -10.19 2.33
CA PHE A 42 -15.43 -8.84 2.40
C PHE A 42 -15.59 -8.29 0.99
N GLN A 43 -16.78 -7.81 0.66
CA GLN A 43 -17.11 -7.27 -0.66
C GLN A 43 -17.14 -5.74 -0.62
N GLY A 44 -16.41 -5.10 -1.50
CA GLY A 44 -16.57 -3.68 -1.82
C GLY A 44 -17.87 -3.45 -2.58
N THR A 45 -18.57 -2.37 -2.31
CA THR A 45 -19.89 -2.09 -2.90
C THR A 45 -19.99 -0.73 -3.60
N ALA A 46 -18.99 0.12 -3.42
CA ALA A 46 -19.01 1.48 -3.96
C ALA A 46 -18.14 1.61 -5.21
N SER A 47 -18.49 2.54 -6.08
CA SER A 47 -17.69 2.99 -7.23
C SER A 47 -17.41 4.49 -7.11
N GLY A 48 -16.25 4.90 -7.64
CA GLY A 48 -15.78 6.30 -7.62
C GLY A 48 -16.10 7.05 -8.92
N PRO A 49 -15.54 8.26 -9.06
CA PRO A 49 -15.86 9.16 -10.16
C PRO A 49 -15.21 8.81 -11.51
N ASP A 50 -14.18 7.97 -11.52
CA ASP A 50 -13.50 7.58 -12.77
C ASP A 50 -14.26 6.44 -13.45
N PRO A 51 -14.91 6.68 -14.61
CA PRO A 51 -15.75 5.67 -15.25
C PRO A 51 -14.95 4.49 -15.84
N ASP A 52 -13.65 4.68 -16.11
CA ASP A 52 -12.82 3.65 -16.71
C ASP A 52 -12.10 2.80 -15.65
N ARG A 53 -11.80 3.39 -14.49
CA ARG A 53 -10.96 2.76 -13.48
C ARG A 53 -11.68 2.47 -12.16
N GLN A 54 -12.81 3.12 -11.90
CA GLN A 54 -13.55 3.02 -10.63
C GLN A 54 -15.03 2.64 -10.83
N ALA A 55 -15.41 2.12 -11.99
CA ALA A 55 -16.80 1.76 -12.30
C ALA A 55 -17.29 0.54 -11.50
N THR A 56 -16.39 -0.32 -11.07
CA THR A 56 -16.67 -1.52 -10.26
C THR A 56 -15.78 -1.53 -9.01
N PRO A 57 -16.18 -2.22 -7.92
CA PRO A 57 -15.36 -2.30 -6.71
C PRO A 57 -13.99 -2.95 -6.96
N HIS A 58 -12.93 -2.37 -6.42
CA HIS A 58 -11.57 -2.91 -6.47
C HIS A 58 -10.88 -2.74 -5.12
N ILE A 59 -10.52 -3.85 -4.48
CA ILE A 59 -9.67 -3.85 -3.27
C ILE A 59 -8.23 -4.12 -3.70
N HIS A 60 -7.30 -3.20 -3.40
CA HIS A 60 -5.94 -3.31 -3.93
C HIS A 60 -4.87 -3.71 -2.89
N CYS A 61 -5.06 -3.38 -1.63
CA CYS A 61 -4.13 -3.72 -0.55
C CYS A 61 -4.92 -4.13 0.69
N THR A 62 -4.35 -5.04 1.46
CA THR A 62 -4.85 -5.39 2.79
C THR A 62 -3.67 -5.71 3.71
N LEU A 63 -3.71 -5.22 4.95
CA LEU A 63 -2.62 -5.42 5.91
C LEU A 63 -3.14 -5.33 7.35
N PHE A 64 -2.38 -5.95 8.26
CA PHE A 64 -2.60 -5.79 9.69
C PHE A 64 -2.02 -4.46 10.19
N SER A 65 -2.67 -3.88 11.19
CA SER A 65 -2.10 -2.76 11.93
C SER A 65 -0.88 -3.20 12.74
N PRO A 66 0.04 -2.27 13.08
CA PRO A 66 1.23 -2.59 13.86
C PRO A 66 0.94 -3.22 15.23
N ASP A 67 -0.18 -2.86 15.85
CA ASP A 67 -0.64 -3.40 17.14
C ASP A 67 -1.42 -4.72 17.00
N GLY A 68 -1.70 -5.18 15.77
CA GLY A 68 -2.44 -6.41 15.48
C GLY A 68 -3.93 -6.35 15.78
N ASN A 69 -4.48 -5.20 16.19
CA ASN A 69 -5.87 -5.05 16.58
C ASN A 69 -6.82 -4.77 15.42
N TYR A 70 -6.25 -4.36 14.26
CA TYR A 70 -7.03 -3.96 13.10
C TYR A 70 -6.45 -4.54 11.80
N ILE A 71 -7.34 -4.66 10.81
CA ILE A 71 -7.00 -4.89 9.42
C ILE A 71 -7.43 -3.66 8.65
N PHE A 72 -6.54 -3.17 7.77
CA PHE A 72 -6.84 -2.11 6.82
C PHE A 72 -6.91 -2.68 5.41
N ALA A 73 -7.84 -2.15 4.60
CA ALA A 73 -7.91 -2.44 3.18
C ALA A 73 -8.10 -1.16 2.38
N THR A 74 -7.39 -1.01 1.26
CA THR A 74 -7.59 0.11 0.34
C THR A 74 -8.68 -0.24 -0.64
N ASP A 75 -9.78 0.51 -0.62
CA ASP A 75 -10.85 0.45 -1.60
C ASP A 75 -10.54 1.49 -2.71
N PHE A 76 -9.89 1.00 -3.75
CA PHE A 76 -9.42 1.80 -4.88
C PHE A 76 -10.57 2.54 -5.58
N SER A 77 -11.70 1.85 -5.75
CA SER A 77 -12.83 2.40 -6.49
C SER A 77 -13.67 3.37 -5.69
N ALA A 78 -13.72 3.19 -4.38
CA ALA A 78 -14.52 4.07 -3.52
C ALA A 78 -13.69 5.21 -2.89
N ASP A 79 -12.42 5.35 -3.25
CA ASP A 79 -11.52 6.37 -2.71
C ASP A 79 -11.51 6.39 -1.18
N ARG A 80 -11.28 5.22 -0.55
CA ARG A 80 -11.29 5.12 0.91
C ARG A 80 -10.35 4.02 1.43
N ILE A 81 -10.01 4.12 2.71
CA ILE A 81 -9.40 3.04 3.48
C ILE A 81 -10.48 2.45 4.38
N LEU A 82 -10.70 1.15 4.27
CA LEU A 82 -11.59 0.38 5.13
C LEU A 82 -10.81 -0.11 6.35
N ARG A 83 -11.44 -0.12 7.52
CA ARG A 83 -10.89 -0.64 8.76
C ARG A 83 -11.79 -1.72 9.34
N TYR A 84 -11.20 -2.82 9.75
CA TYR A 84 -11.87 -3.95 10.38
C TYR A 84 -11.22 -4.22 11.73
N ALA A 85 -12.01 -4.43 12.78
CA ALA A 85 -11.50 -4.82 14.08
C ALA A 85 -11.19 -6.32 14.12
N VAL A 86 -10.10 -6.68 14.77
CA VAL A 86 -9.74 -8.07 15.10
C VAL A 86 -9.96 -8.26 16.60
N HIS A 87 -11.20 -8.60 17.01
CA HIS A 87 -11.59 -8.62 18.42
C HIS A 87 -11.08 -9.85 19.20
N SER A 88 -10.72 -10.94 18.52
CA SER A 88 -10.08 -12.09 19.14
C SER A 88 -9.28 -12.90 18.14
N LYS A 89 -8.47 -13.83 18.65
CA LYS A 89 -7.71 -14.77 17.81
C LYS A 89 -8.61 -15.76 17.05
N GLU A 90 -9.86 -15.87 17.47
CA GLU A 90 -10.85 -16.86 17.01
C GLU A 90 -12.02 -16.23 16.23
N GLU A 91 -12.24 -14.91 16.35
CA GLU A 91 -13.34 -14.24 15.67
C GLU A 91 -12.92 -13.62 14.34
N LEU A 92 -13.91 -13.54 13.44
CA LEU A 92 -13.77 -12.87 12.15
C LEU A 92 -13.61 -11.37 12.33
N PRO A 93 -12.79 -10.70 11.50
CA PRO A 93 -12.76 -9.26 11.47
C PRO A 93 -14.17 -8.70 11.16
N ARG A 94 -14.58 -7.69 11.90
CA ARG A 94 -15.88 -7.02 11.66
C ARG A 94 -15.63 -5.62 11.09
N PRO A 95 -16.44 -5.19 10.12
CA PRO A 95 -16.37 -3.81 9.65
C PRO A 95 -16.57 -2.85 10.82
N LEU A 96 -15.70 -1.85 10.94
CA LEU A 96 -15.92 -0.72 11.83
C LEU A 96 -16.69 0.37 11.06
N ALA A 97 -17.50 1.13 11.79
CA ALA A 97 -18.31 2.21 11.22
C ALA A 97 -17.45 3.35 10.62
N GLU A 98 -16.17 3.43 10.96
CA GLU A 98 -15.30 4.48 10.49
C GLU A 98 -14.46 4.01 9.31
N THR A 99 -14.56 4.73 8.21
CA THR A 99 -13.68 4.66 7.04
C THR A 99 -12.89 5.95 6.94
N VAL A 100 -11.67 5.88 6.40
CA VAL A 100 -10.91 7.07 6.04
C VAL A 100 -11.19 7.38 4.58
N ASN A 101 -11.91 8.48 4.33
CA ASN A 101 -12.21 8.92 2.97
C ASN A 101 -10.98 9.65 2.39
N ILE A 102 -10.67 9.32 1.15
CA ILE A 102 -9.61 9.93 0.36
C ILE A 102 -10.26 10.84 -0.68
N GLN A 103 -9.54 11.83 -1.17
CA GLN A 103 -10.05 12.72 -2.22
C GLN A 103 -10.58 11.90 -3.42
N PRO A 104 -11.81 12.14 -3.89
CA PRO A 104 -12.38 11.40 -5.01
C PRO A 104 -11.48 11.42 -6.27
N GLY A 105 -11.39 10.28 -6.96
CA GLY A 105 -10.53 10.09 -8.11
C GLY A 105 -9.05 9.85 -7.77
N SER A 106 -8.72 9.55 -6.52
CA SER A 106 -7.35 9.28 -6.09
C SER A 106 -6.88 7.85 -6.39
N GLY A 107 -7.76 6.85 -6.25
CA GLY A 107 -7.43 5.44 -6.41
C GLY A 107 -6.41 4.94 -5.37
N PRO A 108 -6.78 4.86 -4.08
CA PRO A 108 -5.89 4.38 -3.03
C PRO A 108 -5.42 2.95 -3.33
N ARG A 109 -4.09 2.75 -3.34
CA ARG A 109 -3.50 1.52 -3.85
C ARG A 109 -2.79 0.72 -2.76
N HIS A 110 -1.61 1.13 -2.32
CA HIS A 110 -0.84 0.46 -1.27
C HIS A 110 -0.70 1.36 -0.04
N LEU A 111 -0.93 0.77 1.12
CA LEU A 111 -0.74 1.38 2.44
C LEU A 111 0.39 0.65 3.15
N ILE A 112 1.27 1.39 3.82
CA ILE A 112 2.32 0.83 4.67
C ILE A 112 2.37 1.57 6.01
N PHE A 113 2.88 0.91 7.05
CA PHE A 113 3.15 1.54 8.35
C PHE A 113 4.64 1.77 8.55
N SER A 114 4.98 2.81 9.32
CA SER A 114 6.33 2.98 9.85
C SER A 114 6.67 1.85 10.82
N LYS A 115 7.96 1.53 10.96
CA LYS A 115 8.44 0.43 11.82
C LYS A 115 8.07 0.61 13.29
N ASP A 116 8.00 1.86 13.76
CA ASP A 116 7.60 2.21 15.13
C ASP A 116 6.07 2.27 15.31
N GLY A 117 5.31 2.05 14.23
CA GLY A 117 3.85 2.04 14.25
C GLY A 117 3.18 3.38 14.45
N LYS A 118 3.91 4.51 14.37
CA LYS A 118 3.33 5.84 14.61
C LYS A 118 2.74 6.49 13.38
N TYR A 119 3.23 6.11 12.21
CA TYR A 119 2.86 6.72 10.93
C TYR A 119 2.42 5.67 9.92
N ALA A 120 1.60 6.10 8.97
CA ALA A 120 1.25 5.31 7.80
C ALA A 120 1.37 6.15 6.53
N TYR A 121 1.64 5.49 5.40
CA TYR A 121 1.80 6.14 4.11
C TYR A 121 1.00 5.40 3.06
N LEU A 122 0.17 6.14 2.33
CA LEU A 122 -0.68 5.63 1.27
C LEU A 122 -0.22 6.18 -0.08
N ILE A 123 0.06 5.31 -1.05
CA ILE A 123 0.21 5.70 -2.45
C ILE A 123 -1.13 5.59 -3.16
N ASN A 124 -1.49 6.63 -3.91
CA ASN A 124 -2.70 6.69 -4.71
C ASN A 124 -2.34 6.59 -6.20
N GLU A 125 -2.89 5.58 -6.89
CA GLU A 125 -2.52 5.27 -8.27
C GLU A 125 -2.93 6.37 -9.24
N LEU A 126 -4.18 6.87 -9.13
CA LEU A 126 -4.75 7.79 -10.10
C LEU A 126 -4.31 9.24 -9.88
N SER A 127 -4.22 9.67 -8.62
CA SER A 127 -3.80 11.05 -8.31
C SER A 127 -2.28 11.22 -8.30
N GLY A 128 -1.49 10.14 -8.25
CA GLY A 128 -0.02 10.23 -8.19
C GLY A 128 0.51 10.84 -6.90
N LYS A 129 -0.26 10.79 -5.81
CA LYS A 129 0.07 11.40 -4.52
C LYS A 129 0.34 10.37 -3.45
N VAL A 130 1.27 10.69 -2.55
CA VAL A 130 1.43 10.00 -1.27
C VAL A 130 0.75 10.80 -0.19
N ILE A 131 -0.03 10.13 0.64
CA ILE A 131 -0.65 10.72 1.83
C ILE A 131 0.04 10.11 3.07
N ALA A 132 0.52 10.97 3.95
CA ALA A 132 1.06 10.60 5.24
C ALA A 132 0.01 10.79 6.35
N PHE A 133 -0.05 9.83 7.26
CA PHE A 133 -0.96 9.83 8.41
C PHE A 133 -0.20 9.60 9.70
N THR A 134 -0.69 10.16 10.81
CA THR A 134 -0.43 9.58 12.12
C THR A 134 -1.33 8.37 12.35
N TYR A 135 -0.81 7.36 13.03
CA TYR A 135 -1.57 6.19 13.44
C TYR A 135 -1.63 6.07 14.97
N SER A 136 -2.81 5.84 15.50
CA SER A 136 -3.03 5.53 16.92
C SER A 136 -4.34 4.77 17.08
N ASP A 137 -4.28 3.57 17.67
CA ASP A 137 -5.45 2.75 18.03
C ASP A 137 -6.49 2.64 16.89
N GLY A 138 -6.01 2.24 15.71
CA GLY A 138 -6.84 2.06 14.52
C GLY A 138 -7.23 3.35 13.79
N ARG A 139 -6.84 4.52 14.28
CA ARG A 139 -7.15 5.82 13.65
C ARG A 139 -6.01 6.30 12.78
N LEU A 140 -6.34 6.71 11.57
CA LEU A 140 -5.45 7.38 10.63
C LEU A 140 -5.89 8.85 10.52
N ASN A 141 -5.01 9.77 10.94
CA ASN A 141 -5.24 11.21 10.77
C ASN A 141 -4.24 11.75 9.75
N GLU A 142 -4.74 12.31 8.66
CA GLU A 142 -3.90 12.89 7.62
C GLU A 142 -3.05 14.05 8.18
N ILE A 143 -1.75 14.03 7.87
CA ILE A 143 -0.80 15.08 8.25
C ILE A 143 -0.16 15.75 7.04
N GLN A 144 -0.14 15.08 5.88
CA GLN A 144 0.42 15.63 4.65
C GLN A 144 -0.08 14.89 3.43
N THR A 145 -0.28 15.62 2.33
CA THR A 145 -0.37 15.08 0.98
C THR A 145 0.76 15.65 0.13
N ILE A 146 1.55 14.79 -0.55
CA ILE A 146 2.69 15.18 -1.39
C ILE A 146 2.64 14.48 -2.75
N VAL A 147 3.09 15.17 -3.82
CA VAL A 147 3.10 14.63 -5.17
C VAL A 147 4.29 13.70 -5.38
N ALA A 148 4.05 12.45 -5.76
CA ALA A 148 5.04 11.48 -6.21
C ALA A 148 5.20 11.50 -7.73
N ASP A 149 4.08 11.52 -8.46
CA ASP A 149 4.03 11.59 -9.92
C ASP A 149 3.77 13.03 -10.39
N THR A 150 4.82 13.74 -10.78
CA THR A 150 4.74 15.15 -11.19
C THR A 150 4.15 15.34 -12.57
N ILE A 151 4.13 14.29 -13.40
CA ILE A 151 3.60 14.36 -14.78
C ILE A 151 2.16 13.85 -14.90
N GLN A 152 1.58 13.42 -13.77
CA GLN A 152 0.20 12.94 -13.67
C GLN A 152 -0.12 11.81 -14.68
N ALA A 153 0.78 10.84 -14.78
CA ALA A 153 0.61 9.67 -15.66
C ALA A 153 -0.52 8.74 -15.20
N ARG A 154 -1.01 8.92 -13.94
CA ARG A 154 -2.10 8.13 -13.33
C ARG A 154 -1.74 6.64 -13.18
N GLY A 155 -0.50 6.37 -12.85
CA GLY A 155 0.06 5.03 -12.79
C GLY A 155 0.97 4.78 -11.61
N SER A 156 0.85 5.53 -10.50
CA SER A 156 1.63 5.22 -9.29
C SER A 156 1.31 3.82 -8.78
N ALA A 157 2.32 3.10 -8.25
CA ALA A 157 2.13 1.68 -7.98
C ALA A 157 2.52 1.28 -6.55
N ASP A 158 3.78 1.10 -6.27
CA ASP A 158 4.26 0.52 -5.04
C ASP A 158 4.92 1.55 -4.13
N ILE A 159 5.00 1.25 -2.84
CA ILE A 159 5.53 2.14 -1.83
C ILE A 159 6.24 1.34 -0.74
N HIS A 160 7.46 1.72 -0.39
CA HIS A 160 8.24 1.10 0.67
C HIS A 160 9.05 2.13 1.46
N LEU A 161 9.21 1.87 2.76
CA LEU A 161 10.20 2.56 3.60
C LEU A 161 11.55 1.83 3.52
N SER A 162 12.62 2.59 3.59
CA SER A 162 13.94 1.99 3.85
C SER A 162 13.95 1.26 5.21
N PRO A 163 14.79 0.23 5.39
CA PRO A 163 14.84 -0.54 6.64
C PRO A 163 15.17 0.29 7.89
N ASP A 164 15.87 1.41 7.71
CA ASP A 164 16.18 2.40 8.75
C ASP A 164 15.08 3.45 8.97
N GLY A 165 14.03 3.43 8.14
CA GLY A 165 12.90 4.34 8.22
C GLY A 165 13.18 5.79 7.78
N LYS A 166 14.37 6.09 7.26
CA LYS A 166 14.77 7.45 6.89
C LYS A 166 14.21 7.91 5.55
N TYR A 167 13.96 6.99 4.65
CA TYR A 167 13.49 7.28 3.29
C TYR A 167 12.28 6.46 2.91
N LEU A 168 11.41 7.08 2.12
CA LEU A 168 10.27 6.45 1.51
C LEU A 168 10.43 6.51 -0.02
N TYR A 169 10.12 5.41 -0.67
CA TYR A 169 10.19 5.22 -2.11
C TYR A 169 8.82 4.91 -2.67
N ALA A 170 8.48 5.52 -3.81
CA ALA A 170 7.19 5.31 -4.48
C ALA A 170 7.39 5.17 -5.99
N SER A 171 6.91 4.06 -6.58
CA SER A 171 7.05 3.82 -8.02
C SER A 171 5.93 4.47 -8.82
N ASN A 172 6.30 4.98 -10.00
CA ASN A 172 5.39 5.60 -10.98
C ASN A 172 5.59 4.92 -12.34
N ARG A 173 4.48 4.69 -13.05
CA ARG A 173 4.40 3.97 -14.32
C ARG A 173 3.73 4.81 -15.39
N LEU A 174 3.77 4.34 -16.64
CA LEU A 174 3.04 4.83 -17.81
C LEU A 174 3.69 6.02 -18.51
N LYS A 175 4.40 6.89 -17.81
CA LYS A 175 5.22 7.97 -18.36
C LYS A 175 6.33 8.31 -17.38
N GLU A 176 7.55 8.48 -17.88
CA GLU A 176 8.74 8.74 -17.06
C GLU A 176 8.85 7.73 -15.91
N ASP A 177 8.76 6.47 -16.28
CA ASP A 177 8.72 5.35 -15.36
C ASP A 177 9.90 5.38 -14.38
N GLY A 178 9.63 5.34 -13.09
CA GLY A 178 10.67 5.52 -12.09
C GLY A 178 10.19 5.47 -10.65
N ILE A 179 11.11 5.79 -9.76
CA ILE A 179 10.92 5.79 -8.30
C ILE A 179 11.10 7.20 -7.76
N ALA A 180 10.05 7.77 -7.18
CA ALA A 180 10.13 8.99 -6.39
C ALA A 180 10.72 8.69 -5.02
N ILE A 181 11.62 9.54 -4.54
CA ILE A 181 12.40 9.35 -3.30
C ILE A 181 12.10 10.51 -2.36
N PHE A 182 11.74 10.15 -1.12
CA PHE A 182 11.40 11.12 -0.08
C PHE A 182 12.20 10.86 1.18
N GLU A 183 12.72 11.92 1.79
CA GLU A 183 13.21 11.89 3.16
C GLU A 183 12.03 11.94 4.14
N VAL A 184 12.07 11.12 5.18
CA VAL A 184 11.05 11.03 6.23
C VAL A 184 11.51 11.83 7.44
N ASN A 185 10.70 12.78 7.91
CA ASN A 185 10.92 13.42 9.20
C ASN A 185 10.54 12.44 10.34
N PRO A 186 11.48 11.99 11.18
CA PRO A 186 11.20 10.95 12.17
C PRO A 186 10.27 11.40 13.30
N GLU A 187 10.20 12.72 13.56
CA GLU A 187 9.37 13.25 14.65
C GLU A 187 7.94 13.57 14.19
N LYS A 188 7.78 13.94 12.91
CA LYS A 188 6.50 14.43 12.37
C LYS A 188 5.86 13.44 11.40
N GLY A 189 6.60 12.46 10.89
CA GLY A 189 6.15 11.54 9.84
C GLY A 189 5.94 12.20 8.47
N THR A 190 6.31 13.48 8.31
CA THR A 190 6.18 14.20 7.04
C THR A 190 7.29 13.86 6.08
N LEU A 191 7.03 14.07 4.78
CA LEU A 191 7.90 13.71 3.67
C LEU A 191 8.45 14.96 2.98
N ALA A 192 9.73 14.91 2.58
CA ALA A 192 10.34 15.89 1.68
C ALA A 192 10.88 15.15 0.44
N LYS A 193 10.47 15.54 -0.77
CA LYS A 193 10.97 14.92 -2.02
C LYS A 193 12.43 15.30 -2.22
N VAL A 194 13.32 14.29 -2.29
CA VAL A 194 14.77 14.48 -2.44
C VAL A 194 15.31 14.00 -3.78
N GLY A 195 14.57 13.14 -4.50
CA GLY A 195 15.04 12.63 -5.77
C GLY A 195 13.98 11.88 -6.58
N TYR A 196 14.42 11.45 -7.77
CA TYR A 196 13.67 10.58 -8.68
C TYR A 196 14.65 9.75 -9.48
N GLN A 197 14.50 8.42 -9.44
CA GLN A 197 15.30 7.48 -10.20
C GLN A 197 14.52 6.90 -11.36
N LEU A 198 14.93 7.17 -12.60
CA LEU A 198 14.35 6.52 -13.78
C LEU A 198 14.64 5.01 -13.78
N THR A 199 13.70 4.23 -14.28
CA THR A 199 13.76 2.76 -14.36
C THR A 199 13.45 2.26 -15.76
N GLY A 200 13.44 0.95 -15.93
CA GLY A 200 12.79 0.30 -17.08
C GLY A 200 11.28 0.47 -17.03
N LEU A 201 10.60 0.00 -18.08
CA LEU A 201 9.17 0.23 -18.28
C LEU A 201 8.32 -0.54 -17.27
N HIS A 202 7.33 0.16 -16.71
CA HIS A 202 6.32 -0.34 -15.80
C HIS A 202 6.87 -0.92 -14.49
N PRO A 203 7.55 -0.11 -13.64
CA PRO A 203 8.04 -0.53 -12.33
C PRO A 203 6.85 -0.80 -11.37
N ARG A 204 6.24 -1.98 -11.49
CA ARG A 204 4.99 -2.32 -10.80
C ARG A 204 5.21 -2.65 -9.33
N HIS A 205 6.33 -3.26 -9.01
CA HIS A 205 6.73 -3.65 -7.67
C HIS A 205 8.24 -3.49 -7.50
N PHE A 206 8.67 -3.14 -6.31
CA PHE A 206 10.08 -3.08 -5.95
C PHE A 206 10.27 -3.51 -4.50
N ASN A 207 11.48 -3.82 -4.11
CA ASN A 207 11.84 -4.10 -2.74
C ASN A 207 13.21 -3.54 -2.40
N ILE A 208 13.44 -3.26 -1.13
CA ILE A 208 14.73 -2.82 -0.61
C ILE A 208 15.33 -3.99 0.17
N THR A 209 16.61 -4.31 -0.11
CA THR A 209 17.28 -5.40 0.61
C THR A 209 17.31 -5.12 2.12
N PRO A 210 17.29 -6.17 2.97
CA PRO A 210 17.25 -5.99 4.43
C PRO A 210 18.40 -5.16 5.00
N ASN A 211 19.57 -5.18 4.32
CA ASN A 211 20.73 -4.34 4.68
C ASN A 211 20.61 -2.88 4.20
N GLY A 212 19.53 -2.53 3.49
CA GLY A 212 19.24 -1.19 2.98
C GLY A 212 20.11 -0.73 1.82
N LYS A 213 20.98 -1.60 1.25
CA LYS A 213 21.97 -1.19 0.25
C LYS A 213 21.49 -1.24 -1.18
N PHE A 214 20.49 -2.03 -1.49
CA PHE A 214 20.02 -2.22 -2.86
C PHE A 214 18.51 -2.08 -2.97
N LEU A 215 18.08 -1.49 -4.08
CA LEU A 215 16.70 -1.43 -4.54
C LEU A 215 16.52 -2.38 -5.72
N LEU A 216 15.62 -3.35 -5.62
CA LEU A 216 15.31 -4.30 -6.68
C LEU A 216 13.97 -3.90 -7.29
N VAL A 217 13.96 -3.50 -8.56
CA VAL A 217 12.77 -2.97 -9.24
C VAL A 217 12.31 -3.94 -10.33
N ALA A 218 11.11 -4.48 -10.19
CA ALA A 218 10.49 -5.34 -11.18
C ALA A 218 9.77 -4.50 -12.25
N CYS A 219 10.40 -4.38 -13.42
CA CYS A 219 9.91 -3.62 -14.57
C CYS A 219 9.15 -4.57 -15.52
N ARG A 220 7.80 -4.59 -15.38
CA ARG A 220 6.93 -5.55 -16.06
C ARG A 220 7.10 -5.54 -17.58
N ASP A 221 7.03 -4.37 -18.20
CA ASP A 221 6.98 -4.24 -19.66
C ASP A 221 8.38 -4.26 -20.30
N SER A 222 9.43 -4.06 -19.51
CA SER A 222 10.81 -4.32 -19.92
C SER A 222 11.24 -5.76 -19.67
N ASN A 223 10.41 -6.58 -19.02
CA ASN A 223 10.67 -7.97 -18.68
C ASN A 223 12.03 -8.19 -17.95
N MET A 224 12.32 -7.32 -16.99
CA MET A 224 13.59 -7.32 -16.24
C MET A 224 13.41 -6.94 -14.77
N ILE A 225 14.38 -7.33 -13.97
CA ILE A 225 14.61 -6.79 -12.63
C ILE A 225 15.85 -5.92 -12.70
N GLN A 226 15.70 -4.63 -12.36
CA GLN A 226 16.84 -3.72 -12.20
C GLN A 226 17.26 -3.68 -10.75
N VAL A 227 18.56 -3.60 -10.52
CA VAL A 227 19.15 -3.46 -9.20
C VAL A 227 19.89 -2.13 -9.15
N PHE A 228 19.49 -1.27 -8.22
CA PHE A 228 20.15 0.00 -7.95
C PHE A 228 20.87 -0.08 -6.62
N GLU A 229 22.12 0.40 -6.57
CA GLU A 229 22.80 0.64 -5.30
C GLU A 229 22.19 1.89 -4.65
N ARG A 230 21.90 1.79 -3.37
CA ARG A 230 21.30 2.87 -2.60
C ARG A 230 22.33 3.49 -1.67
N ASP A 231 22.53 4.79 -1.76
CA ASP A 231 23.24 5.53 -0.73
C ASP A 231 22.35 5.66 0.51
N THR A 232 22.80 5.07 1.62
CA THR A 232 22.02 5.04 2.87
C THR A 232 22.02 6.39 3.61
N VAL A 233 22.86 7.35 3.20
CA VAL A 233 22.95 8.69 3.80
C VAL A 233 22.03 9.67 3.08
N SER A 234 22.02 9.68 1.74
CA SER A 234 21.20 10.59 0.92
C SER A 234 19.88 9.96 0.47
N GLY A 235 19.75 8.63 0.53
CA GLY A 235 18.59 7.89 0.02
C GLY A 235 18.58 7.68 -1.49
N LEU A 236 19.51 8.26 -2.23
CA LEU A 236 19.58 8.25 -3.69
C LEU A 236 20.27 6.98 -4.22
#